data_34d063c242dad025bf5e80f3a83bff1f
#
_entry.id   34d063c242dad025bf5e80f3a83bff1f
#
_cell.length_a   1.000
_cell.length_b   1.000
_cell.length_c   1.000
_cell.angle_alpha   90.00
_cell.angle_beta   90.00
_cell.angle_gamma   90.00
#
_symmetry.space_group_name_H-M   'P 1'
#
loop_
_entity.id
_entity.type
_entity.pdbx_description
1 polymer ?
#
loop_
_entity_poly.entity_id
_entity_poly.type
_entity_poly.pdbx_seq_one_letter_code
_entity_poly.pdbx_strand_id
1 'polypeptide(L)'
;MASLLLAAISAATSTYASNTGANSADSTDAPTARFDYSLSAITEGQWNMTTGRGAWANRLDASLGIGLWRGARLEAGILSTWQPTDYIAEVCQDFSNINAPNRPLRLVHFGLQQHFIDNKLGVFVGLRQADEDYFNTPMAGLSTGASCGCVPTVNDNFHINVFPLTALGLHITYTPTPQWLVQTTLYNGNAYDTLDRSFRFRPHADGVINLGSVSYTREGAHADDFSATYLVGWNFGNHYREATQHRHSQVGFWATVEQPLAKVGRVGLAAAATVSHQFEDPEVAVGYWNGTLAANNLTRRGGTLALVLNRAYYNDAHETDTELTFAMPLGQYFTLQPAIHHYSTSGHKQWLGQLRVTVSL
;
A
#
# COMPACT_ATOMS: atom_id res chain seq x y z
N MET A 1 4.00 -24.76 27.32
CA MET A 1 3.55 -23.37 27.18
C MET A 1 4.18 -22.62 25.99
N ALA A 2 5.47 -22.81 25.72
CA ALA A 2 6.14 -22.18 24.58
C ALA A 2 5.62 -22.64 23.20
N SER A 3 5.21 -23.91 23.06
CA SER A 3 4.72 -24.47 21.78
C SER A 3 3.31 -24.01 21.39
N LEU A 4 2.48 -23.60 22.36
CA LEU A 4 1.15 -23.05 22.11
C LEU A 4 1.20 -21.55 21.71
N LEU A 5 2.20 -20.83 22.21
CA LEU A 5 2.46 -19.45 21.78
C LEU A 5 2.96 -19.38 20.32
N LEU A 6 3.82 -20.33 19.91
CA LEU A 6 4.31 -20.39 18.53
C LEU A 6 3.22 -20.72 17.50
N ALA A 7 2.24 -21.55 17.86
CA ALA A 7 1.13 -21.90 16.96
C ALA A 7 0.14 -20.73 16.77
N ALA A 8 -0.06 -19.89 17.80
CA ALA A 8 -0.89 -18.68 17.71
C ALA A 8 -0.23 -17.57 16.87
N ILE A 9 1.10 -17.48 16.90
CA ILE A 9 1.88 -16.50 16.14
C ILE A 9 1.88 -16.85 14.64
N SER A 10 1.92 -18.12 14.28
CA SER A 10 1.94 -18.57 12.87
C SER A 10 0.61 -18.35 12.14
N ALA A 11 -0.51 -18.24 12.87
CA ALA A 11 -1.83 -17.94 12.28
C ALA A 11 -2.06 -16.42 12.03
N ALA A 12 -1.32 -15.56 12.74
CA ALA A 12 -1.49 -14.11 12.62
C ALA A 12 -0.69 -13.49 11.46
N THR A 13 0.37 -14.15 10.99
CA THR A 13 1.27 -13.61 9.94
C THR A 13 0.71 -13.71 8.52
N SER A 14 -0.37 -14.48 8.30
CA SER A 14 -0.99 -14.59 6.96
C SER A 14 -2.08 -13.56 6.68
N THR A 15 -2.51 -12.78 7.69
CA THR A 15 -3.73 -11.98 7.57
C THR A 15 -3.52 -10.53 7.17
N TYR A 16 -2.32 -9.96 7.31
CA TYR A 16 -2.11 -8.55 6.94
C TYR A 16 -1.64 -8.35 5.48
N ALA A 17 -0.96 -9.34 4.91
CA ALA A 17 -0.57 -9.31 3.50
C ALA A 17 -1.66 -9.84 2.55
N SER A 18 -2.77 -10.37 3.05
CA SER A 18 -3.82 -11.00 2.27
C SER A 18 -5.24 -10.48 2.50
N ASN A 19 -5.43 -9.42 3.28
CA ASN A 19 -6.76 -8.85 3.49
C ASN A 19 -7.24 -7.92 2.36
N THR A 20 -6.55 -7.89 1.23
CA THR A 20 -7.15 -7.46 -0.02
C THR A 20 -7.78 -8.68 -0.71
N GLY A 21 -8.98 -9.08 -0.28
CA GLY A 21 -9.89 -9.82 -1.12
C GLY A 21 -9.86 -11.35 -1.11
N ALA A 22 -9.26 -12.03 -0.14
CA ALA A 22 -9.44 -13.48 -0.01
C ALA A 22 -10.14 -13.84 1.29
N ASN A 23 -11.45 -13.64 1.36
CA ASN A 23 -12.28 -14.39 2.27
C ASN A 23 -12.36 -15.82 1.75
N SER A 24 -11.59 -16.74 2.32
CA SER A 24 -11.88 -18.16 2.23
C SER A 24 -13.30 -18.38 2.79
N ALA A 25 -14.25 -18.60 1.89
CA ALA A 25 -15.56 -19.11 2.24
C ALA A 25 -15.37 -20.54 2.76
N ASP A 26 -15.05 -20.68 4.02
CA ASP A 26 -15.25 -21.97 4.69
C ASP A 26 -15.79 -21.76 6.11
N SER A 27 -16.88 -22.52 6.34
CA SER A 27 -17.56 -22.85 7.58
C SER A 27 -18.27 -21.70 8.34
N THR A 28 -19.57 -21.72 8.21
CA THR A 28 -20.53 -21.44 9.29
C THR A 28 -20.05 -22.09 10.57
N ASP A 29 -19.75 -21.26 11.62
CA ASP A 29 -19.50 -21.65 13.02
C ASP A 29 -18.06 -21.72 13.56
N ALA A 30 -17.04 -21.21 12.91
CA ALA A 30 -15.82 -20.91 13.66
C ALA A 30 -16.01 -19.60 14.46
N PRO A 31 -15.82 -19.55 15.79
CA PRO A 31 -15.85 -18.30 16.52
C PRO A 31 -14.71 -17.44 15.98
N THR A 32 -15.05 -16.33 15.35
CA THR A 32 -14.08 -15.29 14.99
C THR A 32 -13.22 -15.03 16.22
N ALA A 33 -11.89 -15.18 16.10
CA ALA A 33 -11.02 -14.98 17.24
C ALA A 33 -11.38 -13.63 17.87
N ARG A 34 -11.73 -13.61 19.17
CA ARG A 34 -12.12 -12.39 19.86
C ARG A 34 -11.03 -11.33 19.88
N PHE A 35 -9.83 -11.76 19.55
CA PHE A 35 -8.63 -10.93 19.63
C PHE A 35 -7.61 -11.45 18.62
N ASP A 36 -7.04 -10.55 17.81
CA ASP A 36 -5.89 -10.79 16.97
C ASP A 36 -4.97 -9.56 16.99
N TYR A 37 -3.72 -9.77 16.68
CA TYR A 37 -2.72 -8.72 16.59
C TYR A 37 -1.70 -9.03 15.49
N SER A 38 -1.02 -8.01 14.99
CA SER A 38 0.16 -8.17 14.15
C SER A 38 1.23 -7.17 14.58
N LEU A 39 2.48 -7.51 14.31
CA LEU A 39 3.63 -6.66 14.49
C LEU A 39 4.56 -6.80 13.29
N SER A 40 4.92 -5.69 12.67
CA SER A 40 5.88 -5.66 11.57
C SER A 40 6.93 -4.60 11.80
N ALA A 41 8.18 -4.91 11.50
CA ALA A 41 9.29 -3.98 11.56
C ALA A 41 10.07 -4.04 10.24
N ILE A 42 10.33 -2.90 9.66
CA ILE A 42 11.15 -2.74 8.45
C ILE A 42 12.33 -1.84 8.78
N THR A 43 13.51 -2.28 8.43
CA THR A 43 14.73 -1.50 8.50
C THR A 43 15.41 -1.49 7.14
N GLU A 44 15.94 -0.36 6.72
CA GLU A 44 16.47 -0.17 5.38
C GLU A 44 17.72 0.70 5.38
N GLY A 45 18.84 0.12 4.96
CA GLY A 45 20.03 0.87 4.61
C GLY A 45 19.92 1.37 3.17
N GLN A 46 20.14 2.66 2.97
CA GLN A 46 19.99 3.35 1.69
C GLN A 46 21.30 4.06 1.33
N TRP A 47 21.65 4.09 0.05
CA TRP A 47 22.76 4.93 -0.41
C TRP A 47 22.57 5.40 -1.85
N ASN A 48 22.95 6.64 -2.09
CA ASN A 48 23.05 7.22 -3.42
C ASN A 48 24.46 6.96 -3.97
N MET A 49 24.54 6.04 -4.91
CA MET A 49 25.83 5.64 -5.53
C MET A 49 26.41 6.76 -6.40
N THR A 50 25.58 7.71 -6.85
CA THR A 50 26.02 8.85 -7.68
C THR A 50 26.69 9.93 -6.84
N THR A 51 26.16 10.17 -5.62
CA THR A 51 26.66 11.25 -4.73
C THR A 51 27.52 10.73 -3.57
N GLY A 52 27.48 9.42 -3.28
CA GLY A 52 28.13 8.81 -2.12
C GLY A 52 27.40 9.02 -0.78
N ARG A 53 26.20 9.61 -0.78
CA ARG A 53 25.42 9.84 0.44
C ARG A 53 24.69 8.57 0.87
N GLY A 54 24.61 8.35 2.18
CA GLY A 54 23.87 7.23 2.77
C GLY A 54 22.81 7.70 3.76
N ALA A 55 21.76 6.90 3.92
CA ALA A 55 20.68 7.09 4.88
C ALA A 55 20.26 5.76 5.50
N TRP A 56 19.46 5.86 6.54
CA TRP A 56 18.87 4.73 7.22
C TRP A 56 17.41 5.04 7.55
N ALA A 57 16.49 4.19 7.12
CA ALA A 57 15.07 4.35 7.39
C ALA A 57 14.53 3.15 8.19
N ASN A 58 13.59 3.43 9.07
CA ASN A 58 12.92 2.41 9.87
C ASN A 58 11.42 2.67 9.93
N ARG A 59 10.64 1.60 9.91
CA ARG A 59 9.20 1.60 10.11
C ARG A 59 8.83 0.46 11.06
N LEU A 60 7.99 0.76 12.04
CA LEU A 60 7.37 -0.23 12.93
C LEU A 60 5.87 -0.06 12.85
N ASP A 61 5.15 -1.13 12.59
CA ASP A 61 3.70 -1.19 12.57
C ASP A 61 3.21 -2.20 13.60
N ALA A 62 2.16 -1.86 14.33
CA ALA A 62 1.46 -2.80 15.19
C ALA A 62 -0.05 -2.61 15.02
N SER A 63 -0.78 -3.71 14.92
CA SER A 63 -2.23 -3.69 14.81
C SER A 63 -2.90 -4.61 15.82
N LEU A 64 -4.14 -4.28 16.13
CA LEU A 64 -4.99 -4.96 17.09
C LEU A 64 -6.42 -4.99 16.55
N GLY A 65 -7.06 -6.15 16.63
CA GLY A 65 -8.48 -6.28 16.36
C GLY A 65 -9.20 -7.00 17.48
N ILE A 66 -10.38 -6.48 17.85
CA ILE A 66 -11.21 -7.00 18.93
C ILE A 66 -12.62 -7.24 18.41
N GLY A 67 -13.07 -8.51 18.40
CA GLY A 67 -14.46 -8.87 18.12
C GLY A 67 -15.38 -8.39 19.22
N LEU A 68 -16.42 -7.62 18.86
CA LEU A 68 -17.40 -7.05 19.81
C LEU A 68 -18.70 -7.84 19.84
N TRP A 69 -19.35 -7.99 18.70
CA TRP A 69 -20.57 -8.79 18.50
C TRP A 69 -20.57 -9.37 17.08
N ARG A 70 -21.60 -10.08 16.69
CA ARG A 70 -21.66 -10.74 15.38
C ARG A 70 -21.44 -9.75 14.23
N GLY A 71 -20.37 -9.98 13.50
CA GLY A 71 -19.98 -9.16 12.36
C GLY A 71 -19.32 -7.82 12.75
N ALA A 72 -19.23 -7.46 14.04
CA ALA A 72 -18.64 -6.21 14.49
C ALA A 72 -17.24 -6.41 15.10
N ARG A 73 -16.32 -5.51 14.76
CA ARG A 73 -14.94 -5.53 15.19
C ARG A 73 -14.42 -4.11 15.43
N LEU A 74 -13.77 -3.91 16.55
CA LEU A 74 -12.95 -2.71 16.79
C LEU A 74 -11.54 -3.00 16.29
N GLU A 75 -11.00 -2.08 15.49
CA GLU A 75 -9.67 -2.18 14.92
C GLU A 75 -8.83 -0.98 15.35
N ALA A 76 -7.55 -1.21 15.65
CA ALA A 76 -6.58 -0.18 15.96
C ALA A 76 -5.23 -0.53 15.36
N GLY A 77 -4.52 0.47 14.86
CA GLY A 77 -3.17 0.33 14.30
C GLY A 77 -2.32 1.55 14.61
N ILE A 78 -1.09 1.29 14.99
CA ILE A 78 -0.08 2.32 15.27
C ILE A 78 1.12 2.14 14.37
N LEU A 79 1.77 3.26 14.08
CA LEU A 79 2.96 3.37 13.25
C LEU A 79 4.04 4.15 13.99
N SER A 80 5.29 3.73 13.83
CA SER A 80 6.47 4.50 14.19
C SER A 80 7.42 4.57 13.02
N THR A 81 7.90 5.77 12.69
CA THR A 81 8.90 6.00 11.65
C THR A 81 10.11 6.71 12.24
N TRP A 82 11.29 6.28 11.82
CA TRP A 82 12.53 6.89 12.24
C TRP A 82 13.56 6.87 11.10
N GLN A 83 14.00 8.05 10.71
CA GLN A 83 14.99 8.29 9.67
C GLN A 83 15.95 9.36 10.16
N PRO A 84 17.18 9.00 10.57
CA PRO A 84 18.12 9.94 11.20
C PRO A 84 18.80 10.90 10.23
N THR A 85 18.70 10.64 8.93
CA THR A 85 19.35 11.44 7.89
C THR A 85 18.32 12.03 6.95
N ASP A 86 18.64 13.19 6.38
CA ASP A 86 17.84 13.80 5.34
C ASP A 86 17.75 12.91 4.08
N TYR A 87 16.80 13.19 3.22
CA TYR A 87 16.69 12.54 1.93
C TYR A 87 18.00 12.60 1.16
N ILE A 88 18.43 11.46 0.63
CA ILE A 88 19.71 11.31 -0.08
C ILE A 88 19.58 11.47 -1.59
N ALA A 89 18.36 11.53 -2.11
CA ALA A 89 18.03 11.58 -3.51
C ALA A 89 17.20 12.82 -3.85
N GLU A 90 17.52 13.44 -4.99
CA GLU A 90 16.71 14.50 -5.59
C GLU A 90 15.80 13.85 -6.64
N VAL A 91 14.67 13.34 -6.19
CA VAL A 91 13.67 12.61 -6.99
C VAL A 91 12.28 13.13 -6.68
N CYS A 92 11.39 13.08 -7.67
CA CYS A 92 9.98 13.44 -7.46
C CYS A 92 9.21 12.29 -6.81
N GLN A 93 9.49 11.07 -7.24
CA GLN A 93 8.93 9.85 -6.67
C GLN A 93 9.91 9.29 -5.65
N ASP A 94 9.48 9.13 -4.40
CA ASP A 94 10.34 8.54 -3.39
C ASP A 94 10.77 7.12 -3.79
N PHE A 95 12.08 6.82 -3.69
CA PHE A 95 12.62 5.50 -4.04
C PHE A 95 12.38 4.44 -2.97
N SER A 96 11.85 4.85 -1.82
CA SER A 96 11.49 3.94 -0.75
C SER A 96 10.12 4.27 -0.18
N ASN A 97 9.22 3.29 -0.20
CA ASN A 97 7.86 3.40 0.34
C ASN A 97 7.79 3.40 1.88
N ILE A 98 8.93 3.38 2.57
CA ILE A 98 9.01 3.59 4.02
C ILE A 98 9.65 4.92 4.41
N ASN A 99 10.09 5.71 3.45
CA ASN A 99 10.62 7.05 3.71
C ASN A 99 9.48 7.95 4.23
N ALA A 100 9.68 8.51 5.40
CA ALA A 100 8.73 9.42 6.02
C ALA A 100 9.41 10.29 7.08
N PRO A 101 8.85 11.45 7.40
CA PRO A 101 9.28 12.24 8.54
C PRO A 101 9.24 11.42 9.83
N ASN A 102 10.13 11.73 10.78
CA ASN A 102 10.18 11.05 12.07
C ASN A 102 8.85 11.20 12.82
N ARG A 103 8.25 10.07 13.16
CA ARG A 103 7.01 9.98 13.94
C ARG A 103 7.20 8.86 14.97
N PRO A 104 7.56 9.19 16.23
CA PRO A 104 7.85 8.17 17.24
C PRO A 104 6.66 7.27 17.55
N LEU A 105 5.45 7.78 17.46
CA LEU A 105 4.21 7.01 17.58
C LEU A 105 3.07 7.75 16.90
N ARG A 106 2.37 7.07 16.00
CA ARG A 106 1.20 7.59 15.30
C ARG A 106 0.08 6.55 15.27
N LEU A 107 -1.13 6.96 15.61
CA LEU A 107 -2.32 6.17 15.35
C LEU A 107 -2.70 6.34 13.88
N VAL A 108 -2.67 5.26 13.10
CA VAL A 108 -2.92 5.28 11.66
C VAL A 108 -4.22 4.56 11.26
N HIS A 109 -4.69 3.68 12.11
CA HIS A 109 -5.94 2.96 11.94
C HIS A 109 -6.68 2.93 13.28
N PHE A 110 -7.95 3.32 13.30
CA PHE A 110 -8.80 3.19 14.49
C PHE A 110 -10.25 3.35 14.11
N GLY A 111 -11.05 2.31 14.26
CA GLY A 111 -12.46 2.41 13.90
C GLY A 111 -13.24 1.13 14.16
N LEU A 112 -14.51 1.21 13.81
CA LEU A 112 -15.45 0.12 13.90
C LEU A 112 -15.72 -0.44 12.50
N GLN A 113 -15.44 -1.73 12.33
CA GLN A 113 -15.84 -2.54 11.18
C GLN A 113 -17.11 -3.30 11.50
N GLN A 114 -18.12 -3.26 10.64
CA GLN A 114 -19.33 -4.09 10.72
C GLN A 114 -19.55 -4.81 9.40
N HIS A 115 -19.74 -6.11 9.48
CA HIS A 115 -20.11 -6.96 8.34
C HIS A 115 -21.60 -7.29 8.36
N PHE A 116 -22.19 -7.33 7.16
CA PHE A 116 -23.58 -7.65 6.88
C PHE A 116 -23.66 -8.67 5.73
N ILE A 117 -24.85 -9.25 5.52
CA ILE A 117 -25.18 -10.11 4.36
C ILE A 117 -24.16 -11.24 4.24
N ASP A 118 -24.01 -12.04 5.30
CA ASP A 118 -23.05 -13.16 5.36
C ASP A 118 -21.63 -12.73 4.95
N ASN A 119 -21.16 -11.64 5.55
CA ASN A 119 -19.86 -11.01 5.33
C ASN A 119 -19.60 -10.44 3.92
N LYS A 120 -20.62 -10.39 3.05
CA LYS A 120 -20.47 -9.81 1.71
C LYS A 120 -20.41 -8.29 1.69
N LEU A 121 -21.05 -7.63 2.66
CA LEU A 121 -21.02 -6.17 2.79
C LEU A 121 -20.28 -5.80 4.06
N GLY A 122 -19.21 -5.03 3.92
CA GLY A 122 -18.44 -4.46 5.02
C GLY A 122 -18.65 -2.94 5.09
N VAL A 123 -18.76 -2.40 6.29
CA VAL A 123 -18.80 -0.95 6.54
C VAL A 123 -17.84 -0.64 7.67
N PHE A 124 -16.87 0.23 7.40
CA PHE A 124 -15.92 0.72 8.39
C PHE A 124 -16.07 2.22 8.57
N VAL A 125 -16.05 2.67 9.81
CA VAL A 125 -16.03 4.09 10.17
C VAL A 125 -14.88 4.35 11.12
N GLY A 126 -14.00 5.26 10.75
CA GLY A 126 -12.84 5.56 11.58
C GLY A 126 -11.69 6.18 10.82
N LEU A 127 -10.53 6.20 11.47
CA LEU A 127 -9.25 6.57 10.86
C LEU A 127 -8.71 5.43 10.00
N ARG A 128 -8.29 5.76 8.77
CA ARG A 128 -7.78 4.78 7.82
C ARG A 128 -6.78 5.42 6.85
N GLN A 129 -5.89 4.61 6.30
CA GLN A 129 -4.98 4.98 5.22
C GLN A 129 -5.54 4.48 3.89
N ALA A 130 -5.43 5.27 2.83
CA ALA A 130 -5.99 4.94 1.52
C ALA A 130 -5.11 3.98 0.72
N ASP A 131 -3.80 4.04 0.90
CA ASP A 131 -2.83 3.17 0.23
C ASP A 131 -3.01 1.69 0.56
N GLU A 132 -3.47 1.38 1.77
CA GLU A 132 -3.75 0.00 2.18
C GLU A 132 -4.92 -0.62 1.42
N ASP A 133 -5.89 0.18 0.97
CA ASP A 133 -7.13 -0.31 0.37
C ASP A 133 -7.09 -0.35 -1.17
N TYR A 134 -6.45 0.64 -1.80
CA TYR A 134 -6.67 0.91 -3.23
C TYR A 134 -5.49 0.60 -4.14
N PHE A 135 -4.27 0.60 -3.61
CA PHE A 135 -3.05 0.55 -4.41
C PHE A 135 -2.16 -0.66 -4.10
N ASN A 136 -2.46 -1.38 -3.03
CA ASN A 136 -1.67 -2.52 -2.59
C ASN A 136 -2.09 -3.81 -3.30
N THR A 137 -1.61 -4.00 -4.52
CA THR A 137 -1.78 -5.26 -5.26
C THR A 137 -0.55 -6.18 -5.06
N PRO A 138 -0.68 -7.51 -5.25
CA PRO A 138 0.43 -8.44 -5.03
C PRO A 138 1.71 -8.11 -5.78
N MET A 139 1.62 -7.64 -7.04
CA MET A 139 2.81 -7.28 -7.81
C MET A 139 3.29 -5.86 -7.53
N ALA A 140 2.42 -4.92 -7.16
CA ALA A 140 2.82 -3.61 -6.68
C ALA A 140 3.65 -3.70 -5.39
N GLY A 141 3.29 -4.62 -4.49
CA GLY A 141 4.01 -4.91 -3.25
C GLY A 141 5.42 -5.51 -3.44
N LEU A 142 5.81 -5.89 -4.65
CA LEU A 142 7.18 -6.35 -4.93
C LEU A 142 8.17 -5.18 -5.03
N SER A 143 7.70 -3.99 -5.42
CA SER A 143 8.53 -2.79 -5.50
C SER A 143 8.84 -2.22 -4.12
N THR A 144 10.00 -1.63 -3.98
CA THR A 144 10.38 -0.83 -2.82
C THR A 144 10.07 0.65 -3.00
N GLY A 145 9.81 1.09 -4.24
CA GLY A 145 9.49 2.48 -4.59
C GLY A 145 8.09 2.90 -4.15
N ALA A 146 7.94 4.17 -3.79
CA ALA A 146 6.69 4.71 -3.23
C ALA A 146 5.54 4.77 -4.26
N SER A 147 5.84 5.07 -5.51
CA SER A 147 4.83 5.24 -6.58
C SER A 147 4.10 3.95 -6.96
N CYS A 148 4.66 2.78 -6.63
CA CYS A 148 3.97 1.51 -6.78
C CYS A 148 2.98 1.23 -5.64
N GLY A 149 3.19 1.87 -4.47
CA GLY A 149 2.31 1.77 -3.29
C GLY A 149 1.17 2.78 -3.28
N CYS A 150 1.32 3.91 -3.98
CA CYS A 150 0.24 4.86 -4.27
C CYS A 150 0.61 5.66 -5.52
N VAL A 151 -0.26 5.65 -6.52
CA VAL A 151 0.01 6.32 -7.79
C VAL A 151 0.17 7.84 -7.62
N PRO A 152 1.18 8.47 -8.23
CA PRO A 152 1.47 9.90 -8.07
C PRO A 152 0.30 10.82 -8.40
N THR A 153 -0.55 10.45 -9.37
CA THR A 153 -1.75 11.23 -9.73
C THR A 153 -2.75 11.37 -8.58
N VAL A 154 -2.70 10.50 -7.59
CA VAL A 154 -3.50 10.59 -6.36
C VAL A 154 -2.66 11.13 -5.22
N ASN A 155 -1.47 10.59 -4.97
CA ASN A 155 -0.64 10.97 -3.83
C ASN A 155 -0.14 12.42 -3.90
N ASP A 156 0.26 12.90 -5.09
CA ASP A 156 0.91 14.20 -5.23
C ASP A 156 -0.09 15.35 -5.49
N ASN A 157 -1.32 15.01 -5.92
CA ASN A 157 -2.36 16.01 -6.22
C ASN A 157 -3.29 16.29 -5.04
N PHE A 158 -3.32 15.43 -4.01
CA PHE A 158 -4.16 15.60 -2.84
C PHE A 158 -3.31 15.52 -1.59
N HIS A 159 -3.67 16.28 -0.58
CA HIS A 159 -3.15 16.05 0.77
C HIS A 159 -3.89 14.87 1.41
N ILE A 160 -3.71 13.71 0.79
CA ILE A 160 -4.44 12.49 1.07
C ILE A 160 -3.84 11.72 2.27
N ASN A 161 -4.65 10.86 2.84
CA ASN A 161 -4.30 9.95 3.93
C ASN A 161 -3.58 8.69 3.43
N VAL A 162 -2.42 8.85 2.85
CA VAL A 162 -1.47 7.77 2.55
C VAL A 162 -0.34 7.78 3.57
N PHE A 163 0.40 6.68 3.67
CA PHE A 163 1.53 6.57 4.60
C PHE A 163 2.41 7.85 4.61
N PRO A 164 2.74 8.43 5.77
CA PRO A 164 2.36 8.03 7.13
C PRO A 164 1.08 8.73 7.66
N LEU A 165 0.28 9.36 6.82
CA LEU A 165 -0.89 10.14 7.20
C LEU A 165 -2.15 9.26 7.30
N THR A 166 -3.14 9.74 8.06
CA THR A 166 -4.45 9.09 8.19
C THR A 166 -5.56 10.14 8.25
N ALA A 167 -6.76 9.79 7.81
CA ALA A 167 -7.93 10.66 7.90
C ALA A 167 -9.17 9.88 8.34
N LEU A 168 -10.13 10.62 8.91
CA LEU A 168 -11.43 10.06 9.21
C LEU A 168 -12.19 9.79 7.91
N GLY A 169 -12.76 8.59 7.79
CA GLY A 169 -13.50 8.16 6.62
C GLY A 169 -14.59 7.15 6.91
N LEU A 170 -15.45 6.99 5.92
CA LEU A 170 -16.44 5.94 5.79
C LEU A 170 -16.05 5.05 4.63
N HIS A 171 -15.67 3.80 4.91
CA HIS A 171 -15.26 2.81 3.91
C HIS A 171 -16.32 1.72 3.79
N ILE A 172 -16.70 1.40 2.57
CA ILE A 172 -17.70 0.40 2.24
C ILE A 172 -17.10 -0.59 1.26
N THR A 173 -17.22 -1.87 1.56
CA THR A 173 -16.80 -2.98 0.70
C THR A 173 -17.96 -3.89 0.36
N TYR A 174 -18.01 -4.40 -0.86
CA TYR A 174 -18.95 -5.39 -1.29
C TYR A 174 -18.25 -6.50 -2.09
N THR A 175 -18.37 -7.73 -1.59
CA THR A 175 -17.75 -8.93 -2.16
C THR A 175 -18.85 -9.90 -2.59
N PRO A 176 -19.46 -9.73 -3.77
CA PRO A 176 -20.55 -10.59 -4.23
C PRO A 176 -20.13 -12.04 -4.40
N THR A 177 -18.89 -12.27 -4.84
CA THR A 177 -18.21 -13.58 -4.89
C THR A 177 -16.77 -13.42 -4.39
N PRO A 178 -16.06 -14.51 -4.06
CA PRO A 178 -14.66 -14.41 -3.58
C PRO A 178 -13.70 -13.71 -4.56
N GLN A 179 -14.04 -13.68 -5.85
CA GLN A 179 -13.21 -13.08 -6.88
C GLN A 179 -13.44 -11.57 -7.05
N TRP A 180 -14.63 -11.06 -6.72
CA TRP A 180 -15.01 -9.68 -6.96
C TRP A 180 -15.00 -8.86 -5.68
N LEU A 181 -14.30 -7.73 -5.72
CA LEU A 181 -14.35 -6.71 -4.69
C LEU A 181 -14.77 -5.38 -5.31
N VAL A 182 -15.81 -4.78 -4.77
CA VAL A 182 -16.22 -3.40 -5.04
C VAL A 182 -16.03 -2.62 -3.75
N GLN A 183 -15.31 -1.52 -3.80
CA GLN A 183 -15.08 -0.71 -2.60
C GLN A 183 -15.14 0.78 -2.90
N THR A 184 -15.54 1.54 -1.91
CA THR A 184 -15.53 3.00 -1.96
C THR A 184 -15.32 3.60 -0.58
N THR A 185 -14.59 4.69 -0.51
CA THR A 185 -14.36 5.43 0.73
C THR A 185 -14.58 6.91 0.54
N LEU A 186 -15.24 7.53 1.50
CA LEU A 186 -15.33 8.98 1.62
C LEU A 186 -14.45 9.43 2.78
N TYR A 187 -13.43 10.23 2.48
CA TYR A 187 -12.51 10.80 3.45
C TYR A 187 -12.71 12.30 3.63
N ASN A 188 -12.26 12.84 4.76
CA ASN A 188 -12.02 14.27 4.88
C ASN A 188 -11.03 14.71 3.79
N GLY A 189 -11.27 15.86 3.16
CA GLY A 189 -10.50 16.34 2.01
C GLY A 189 -9.05 16.72 2.32
N ASN A 190 -8.63 16.65 3.57
CA ASN A 190 -7.29 16.93 4.02
C ASN A 190 -6.89 15.95 5.13
N ALA A 191 -5.73 15.32 5.01
CA ALA A 191 -5.12 14.53 6.06
C ALA A 191 -4.23 15.42 6.94
N TYR A 192 -4.21 15.16 8.22
CA TYR A 192 -3.49 15.98 9.19
C TYR A 192 -2.39 15.19 9.89
N ASP A 193 -1.31 15.91 10.22
CA ASP A 193 -0.16 15.35 10.94
C ASP A 193 -0.41 15.11 12.43
N THR A 194 -1.44 15.73 13.02
CA THR A 194 -1.71 15.65 14.45
C THR A 194 -2.92 14.79 14.75
N LEU A 195 -2.86 14.01 15.82
CA LEU A 195 -3.91 13.05 16.19
C LEU A 195 -5.27 13.74 16.41
N ASP A 196 -5.29 14.90 17.07
CA ASP A 196 -6.52 15.64 17.34
C ASP A 196 -7.21 16.13 16.06
N ARG A 197 -6.42 16.41 15.01
CA ARG A 197 -6.96 16.83 13.71
C ARG A 197 -7.33 15.64 12.81
N SER A 198 -6.68 14.50 12.96
CA SER A 198 -6.99 13.32 12.15
C SER A 198 -8.43 12.83 12.33
N PHE A 199 -9.04 13.06 13.50
CA PHE A 199 -10.45 12.75 13.76
C PHE A 199 -11.43 13.83 13.27
N ARG A 200 -10.96 14.88 12.60
CA ARG A 200 -11.86 15.94 12.11
C ARG A 200 -12.46 15.55 10.76
N PHE A 201 -13.77 15.73 10.65
CA PHE A 201 -14.46 15.67 9.38
C PHE A 201 -15.07 17.04 9.10
N ARG A 202 -14.46 17.81 8.20
CA ARG A 202 -14.74 19.21 7.97
C ARG A 202 -14.99 19.50 6.48
N PRO A 203 -16.05 18.93 5.86
CA PRO A 203 -16.28 19.04 4.43
C PRO A 203 -16.42 20.49 3.96
N HIS A 204 -16.84 21.41 4.83
CA HIS A 204 -16.93 22.84 4.54
C HIS A 204 -15.56 23.52 4.44
N ALA A 205 -14.59 23.14 5.28
CA ALA A 205 -13.26 23.75 5.31
C ALA A 205 -12.29 22.97 4.43
N ASP A 206 -12.21 21.67 4.62
CA ASP A 206 -11.19 20.81 4.02
C ASP A 206 -11.64 20.20 2.69
N GLY A 207 -12.96 20.16 2.44
CA GLY A 207 -13.52 19.41 1.32
C GLY A 207 -13.71 17.93 1.63
N VAL A 208 -13.85 17.14 0.59
CA VAL A 208 -13.97 15.67 0.65
C VAL A 208 -13.20 15.03 -0.48
N ILE A 209 -12.70 13.82 -0.25
CA ILE A 209 -12.12 12.96 -1.27
C ILE A 209 -12.88 11.63 -1.24
N ASN A 210 -13.36 11.20 -2.40
CA ASN A 210 -13.89 9.86 -2.62
C ASN A 210 -12.90 9.07 -3.45
N LEU A 211 -12.55 7.90 -2.97
CA LEU A 211 -11.85 6.86 -3.72
C LEU A 211 -12.80 5.67 -3.90
N GLY A 212 -12.70 5.01 -5.03
CA GLY A 212 -13.42 3.77 -5.26
C GLY A 212 -12.69 2.88 -6.25
N SER A 213 -12.96 1.58 -6.17
CA SER A 213 -12.44 0.61 -7.12
C SER A 213 -13.34 -0.60 -7.28
N VAL A 214 -13.20 -1.24 -8.42
CA VAL A 214 -13.73 -2.57 -8.71
C VAL A 214 -12.55 -3.45 -9.11
N SER A 215 -12.41 -4.59 -8.46
CA SER A 215 -11.37 -5.55 -8.79
C SER A 215 -11.94 -6.96 -8.96
N TYR A 216 -11.30 -7.70 -9.85
CA TYR A 216 -11.49 -9.12 -10.03
C TYR A 216 -10.15 -9.81 -9.82
N THR A 217 -10.09 -10.75 -8.89
CA THR A 217 -8.89 -11.54 -8.60
C THR A 217 -9.19 -13.02 -8.81
N ARG A 218 -8.35 -13.68 -9.60
CA ARG A 218 -8.33 -15.14 -9.74
C ARG A 218 -7.03 -15.65 -9.13
N GLU A 219 -7.16 -16.33 -8.02
CA GLU A 219 -6.03 -16.93 -7.34
C GLU A 219 -5.32 -17.98 -8.18
N GLY A 220 -4.03 -18.16 -7.98
CA GLY A 220 -3.25 -19.23 -8.57
C GLY A 220 -3.69 -20.59 -8.05
N ALA A 221 -3.27 -21.66 -8.73
CA ALA A 221 -3.63 -23.03 -8.35
C ALA A 221 -3.01 -23.46 -7.01
N HIS A 222 -1.92 -22.83 -6.60
CA HIS A 222 -1.21 -23.05 -5.33
C HIS A 222 -0.95 -21.70 -4.66
N ALA A 223 -0.77 -21.69 -3.35
CA ALA A 223 -0.54 -20.48 -2.54
C ALA A 223 0.68 -19.65 -3.00
N ASP A 224 1.68 -20.30 -3.57
CA ASP A 224 2.90 -19.63 -4.08
C ASP A 224 2.80 -19.19 -5.54
N ASP A 225 1.69 -19.46 -6.23
CA ASP A 225 1.50 -19.04 -7.63
C ASP A 225 1.06 -17.59 -7.69
N PHE A 226 1.46 -16.85 -8.72
CA PHE A 226 0.92 -15.53 -8.98
C PHE A 226 -0.57 -15.59 -9.27
N SER A 227 -1.32 -14.65 -8.71
CA SER A 227 -2.73 -14.43 -9.01
C SER A 227 -2.90 -13.53 -10.22
N ALA A 228 -4.02 -13.67 -10.93
CA ALA A 228 -4.44 -12.70 -11.93
C ALA A 228 -5.32 -11.66 -11.24
N THR A 229 -4.99 -10.36 -11.36
CA THR A 229 -5.76 -9.26 -10.78
C THR A 229 -6.05 -8.22 -11.85
N TYR A 230 -7.32 -7.80 -11.95
CA TYR A 230 -7.78 -6.74 -12.82
C TYR A 230 -8.52 -5.73 -11.97
N LEU A 231 -8.03 -4.50 -11.93
CA LEU A 231 -8.56 -3.45 -11.07
C LEU A 231 -8.77 -2.17 -11.88
N VAL A 232 -9.90 -1.51 -11.67
CA VAL A 232 -10.16 -0.15 -12.12
C VAL A 232 -10.60 0.66 -10.92
N GLY A 233 -9.97 1.80 -10.70
CA GLY A 233 -10.29 2.71 -9.62
C GLY A 233 -10.49 4.14 -10.12
N TRP A 234 -11.10 4.95 -9.28
CA TRP A 234 -11.37 6.37 -9.53
C TRP A 234 -11.17 7.20 -8.26
N ASN A 235 -10.87 8.46 -8.46
CA ASN A 235 -10.90 9.46 -7.41
C ASN A 235 -11.73 10.67 -7.82
N PHE A 236 -12.49 11.18 -6.85
CA PHE A 236 -13.13 12.50 -6.92
C PHE A 236 -12.67 13.27 -5.70
N GLY A 237 -12.18 14.47 -5.90
CA GLY A 237 -11.80 15.34 -4.80
C GLY A 237 -12.37 16.74 -4.98
N ASN A 238 -12.83 17.33 -3.88
CA ASN A 238 -13.07 18.74 -3.78
C ASN A 238 -12.41 19.21 -2.49
N HIS A 239 -11.22 19.76 -2.60
CA HIS A 239 -10.40 20.13 -1.46
C HIS A 239 -9.90 21.57 -1.57
N TYR A 240 -9.52 22.13 -0.45
CA TYR A 240 -8.97 23.46 -0.36
C TYR A 240 -7.46 23.43 -0.59
N ARG A 241 -6.97 24.21 -1.53
CA ARG A 241 -5.52 24.39 -1.79
C ARG A 241 -5.03 25.64 -1.09
N GLU A 242 -4.07 25.51 -0.20
CA GLU A 242 -3.46 26.64 0.49
C GLU A 242 -2.74 27.61 -0.49
N ALA A 243 -2.12 27.07 -1.53
CA ALA A 243 -1.37 27.85 -2.52
C ALA A 243 -2.26 28.83 -3.29
N THR A 244 -3.49 28.45 -3.60
CA THR A 244 -4.44 29.27 -4.38
C THR A 244 -5.50 29.94 -3.53
N GLN A 245 -5.64 29.55 -2.25
CA GLN A 245 -6.70 29.99 -1.35
C GLN A 245 -8.12 29.69 -1.86
N HIS A 246 -8.24 28.71 -2.77
CA HIS A 246 -9.53 28.31 -3.37
C HIS A 246 -9.73 26.81 -3.29
N ARG A 247 -10.98 26.40 -3.46
CA ARG A 247 -11.35 25.01 -3.64
C ARG A 247 -11.16 24.58 -5.08
N HIS A 248 -10.60 23.40 -5.25
CA HIS A 248 -10.40 22.76 -6.54
C HIS A 248 -11.12 21.42 -6.55
N SER A 249 -11.74 21.11 -7.69
CA SER A 249 -12.30 19.78 -7.94
C SER A 249 -11.36 19.02 -8.84
N GLN A 250 -11.14 17.76 -8.50
CA GLN A 250 -10.26 16.86 -9.26
C GLN A 250 -10.96 15.54 -9.51
N VAL A 251 -10.77 15.01 -10.70
CA VAL A 251 -11.28 13.72 -11.16
C VAL A 251 -10.15 12.95 -11.82
N GLY A 252 -9.92 11.74 -11.39
CA GLY A 252 -8.92 10.88 -11.97
C GLY A 252 -9.32 9.41 -11.93
N PHE A 253 -8.51 8.59 -12.56
CA PHE A 253 -8.65 7.15 -12.55
C PHE A 253 -7.29 6.45 -12.49
N TRP A 254 -7.32 5.19 -12.08
CA TRP A 254 -6.22 4.25 -12.29
C TRP A 254 -6.75 2.89 -12.70
N ALA A 255 -5.91 2.14 -13.38
CA ALA A 255 -6.20 0.76 -13.73
C ALA A 255 -4.95 -0.08 -13.58
N THR A 256 -5.10 -1.29 -13.02
CA THR A 256 -4.03 -2.25 -12.82
C THR A 256 -4.42 -3.59 -13.40
N VAL A 257 -3.49 -4.21 -14.11
CA VAL A 257 -3.59 -5.58 -14.62
C VAL A 257 -2.38 -6.35 -14.15
N GLU A 258 -2.60 -7.46 -13.44
CA GLU A 258 -1.56 -8.41 -13.07
C GLU A 258 -1.90 -9.76 -13.67
N GLN A 259 -0.97 -10.37 -14.39
CA GLN A 259 -1.23 -11.58 -15.17
C GLN A 259 -0.10 -12.59 -15.00
N PRO A 260 -0.38 -13.80 -14.47
CA PRO A 260 0.53 -14.94 -14.62
C PRO A 260 0.74 -15.26 -16.10
N LEU A 261 2.00 -15.41 -16.52
CA LEU A 261 2.38 -15.65 -17.91
C LEU A 261 2.69 -17.12 -18.17
N ALA A 262 3.53 -17.70 -17.31
CA ALA A 262 4.01 -19.07 -17.48
C ALA A 262 4.49 -19.66 -16.14
N LYS A 263 4.58 -20.98 -16.09
CA LYS A 263 5.22 -21.73 -15.01
C LYS A 263 6.21 -22.71 -15.61
N VAL A 264 7.48 -22.60 -15.23
CA VAL A 264 8.57 -23.49 -15.68
C VAL A 264 9.14 -24.22 -14.46
N GLY A 265 8.77 -25.48 -14.33
CA GLY A 265 9.04 -26.24 -13.11
C GLY A 265 8.32 -25.58 -11.91
N ARG A 266 9.09 -25.12 -10.90
CA ARG A 266 8.57 -24.40 -9.75
C ARG A 266 8.50 -22.89 -9.95
N VAL A 267 9.21 -22.36 -10.95
CA VAL A 267 9.30 -20.91 -11.18
C VAL A 267 8.06 -20.42 -11.91
N GLY A 268 7.32 -19.52 -11.28
CA GLY A 268 6.24 -18.78 -11.92
C GLY A 268 6.75 -17.47 -12.49
N LEU A 269 6.22 -17.09 -13.67
CA LEU A 269 6.48 -15.81 -14.32
C LEU A 269 5.18 -15.02 -14.41
N ALA A 270 5.23 -13.73 -14.10
CA ALA A 270 4.10 -12.84 -14.21
C ALA A 270 4.50 -11.46 -14.74
N ALA A 271 3.53 -10.75 -15.28
CA ALA A 271 3.67 -9.34 -15.64
C ALA A 271 2.53 -8.54 -15.05
N ALA A 272 2.81 -7.28 -14.73
CA ALA A 272 1.80 -6.30 -14.32
C ALA A 272 1.97 -4.99 -15.08
N ALA A 273 0.88 -4.26 -15.20
CA ALA A 273 0.87 -2.89 -15.69
C ALA A 273 -0.14 -2.06 -14.90
N THR A 274 0.24 -0.85 -14.53
CA THR A 274 -0.65 0.15 -13.92
C THR A 274 -0.58 1.42 -14.74
N VAL A 275 -1.72 2.06 -14.95
CA VAL A 275 -1.84 3.39 -15.54
C VAL A 275 -2.73 4.26 -14.68
N SER A 276 -2.42 5.54 -14.59
CA SER A 276 -3.30 6.51 -13.95
C SER A 276 -3.25 7.88 -14.63
N HIS A 277 -4.34 8.61 -14.53
CA HIS A 277 -4.46 9.95 -15.12
C HIS A 277 -5.40 10.83 -14.30
N GLN A 278 -5.03 12.09 -14.17
CA GLN A 278 -5.85 13.15 -13.58
C GLN A 278 -6.40 14.02 -14.69
N PHE A 279 -7.72 14.15 -14.78
CA PHE A 279 -8.39 14.85 -15.89
C PHE A 279 -8.51 16.35 -15.67
N GLU A 280 -8.84 16.77 -14.45
CA GLU A 280 -9.15 18.16 -14.16
C GLU A 280 -8.15 18.72 -13.16
N ASP A 281 -7.59 19.88 -13.50
CA ASP A 281 -6.78 20.75 -12.65
C ASP A 281 -5.74 19.98 -11.79
N PRO A 282 -4.85 19.18 -12.41
CA PRO A 282 -3.82 18.48 -11.66
C PRO A 282 -2.91 19.50 -10.97
N GLU A 283 -2.69 19.31 -9.67
CA GLU A 283 -1.84 20.21 -8.90
C GLU A 283 -0.37 20.01 -9.26
N VAL A 284 0.05 18.76 -9.32
CA VAL A 284 1.43 18.35 -9.50
C VAL A 284 1.56 17.26 -10.57
N ALA A 285 0.88 16.14 -10.41
CA ALA A 285 1.04 14.95 -11.26
C ALA A 285 -0.15 14.77 -12.22
N VAL A 286 0.15 14.71 -13.51
CA VAL A 286 -0.84 14.59 -14.60
C VAL A 286 -1.13 13.14 -14.93
N GLY A 287 -0.11 12.29 -14.98
CA GLY A 287 -0.22 10.91 -15.40
C GLY A 287 0.89 10.03 -14.87
N TYR A 288 0.65 8.74 -14.87
CA TYR A 288 1.60 7.73 -14.42
C TYR A 288 1.37 6.42 -15.15
N TRP A 289 2.44 5.69 -15.40
CA TRP A 289 2.38 4.28 -15.76
C TRP A 289 3.51 3.49 -15.12
N ASN A 290 3.24 2.22 -14.89
CA ASN A 290 4.17 1.23 -14.35
C ASN A 290 4.06 -0.04 -15.17
N GLY A 291 5.19 -0.72 -15.35
CA GLY A 291 5.28 -2.08 -15.88
C GLY A 291 6.18 -2.92 -14.99
N THR A 292 5.74 -4.10 -14.59
CA THR A 292 6.49 -5.03 -13.75
C THR A 292 6.58 -6.39 -14.40
N LEU A 293 7.79 -6.97 -14.42
CA LEU A 293 8.03 -8.38 -14.74
C LEU A 293 8.57 -9.05 -13.49
N ALA A 294 8.00 -10.19 -13.12
CA ALA A 294 8.42 -10.90 -11.92
C ALA A 294 8.57 -12.41 -12.16
N ALA A 295 9.51 -12.99 -11.41
CA ALA A 295 9.73 -14.42 -11.32
C ALA A 295 9.78 -14.84 -9.85
N ASN A 296 8.87 -15.72 -9.42
CA ASN A 296 8.83 -16.22 -8.05
C ASN A 296 9.41 -17.64 -7.93
N ASN A 297 9.53 -18.13 -6.70
CA ASN A 297 10.05 -19.48 -6.39
C ASN A 297 11.45 -19.76 -6.98
N LEU A 298 12.29 -18.73 -7.12
CA LEU A 298 13.64 -18.84 -7.67
C LEU A 298 14.58 -19.65 -6.79
N THR A 299 14.38 -19.65 -5.48
CA THR A 299 15.15 -20.45 -4.52
C THR A 299 14.28 -21.56 -3.91
N ARG A 300 14.89 -22.53 -3.22
CA ARG A 300 14.14 -23.59 -2.52
C ARG A 300 13.28 -23.06 -1.37
N ARG A 301 13.57 -21.87 -0.89
CA ARG A 301 12.82 -21.20 0.21
C ARG A 301 11.81 -20.16 -0.32
N GLY A 302 11.54 -20.17 -1.63
CA GLY A 302 10.81 -19.12 -2.31
C GLY A 302 11.79 -18.11 -2.92
N GLY A 303 11.47 -16.84 -2.86
CA GLY A 303 12.26 -15.74 -3.41
C GLY A 303 11.73 -15.28 -4.76
N THR A 304 11.52 -13.95 -4.85
CA THR A 304 10.92 -13.29 -6.01
C THR A 304 11.84 -12.20 -6.52
N LEU A 305 12.21 -12.29 -7.78
CA LEU A 305 12.91 -11.23 -8.53
C LEU A 305 11.85 -10.42 -9.27
N ALA A 306 11.96 -9.10 -9.19
CA ALA A 306 11.12 -8.20 -9.97
C ALA A 306 11.96 -7.13 -10.66
N LEU A 307 11.61 -6.85 -11.91
CA LEU A 307 12.05 -5.69 -12.69
C LEU A 307 10.86 -4.77 -12.84
N VAL A 308 10.97 -3.56 -12.33
CA VAL A 308 9.91 -2.55 -12.34
C VAL A 308 10.40 -1.36 -13.16
N LEU A 309 9.58 -0.89 -14.06
CA LEU A 309 9.78 0.34 -14.81
C LEU A 309 8.56 1.21 -14.61
N ASN A 310 8.75 2.40 -14.08
CA ASN A 310 7.67 3.36 -13.89
C ASN A 310 8.04 4.74 -14.44
N ARG A 311 7.01 5.51 -14.78
CA ARG A 311 7.16 6.89 -15.20
C ARG A 311 6.00 7.74 -14.74
N ALA A 312 6.35 8.82 -14.05
CA ALA A 312 5.42 9.87 -13.65
C ALA A 312 5.58 11.10 -14.54
N TYR A 313 4.46 11.72 -14.87
CA TYR A 313 4.38 12.96 -15.63
C TYR A 313 3.84 14.04 -14.70
N TYR A 314 4.63 15.08 -14.53
CA TYR A 314 4.32 16.28 -13.76
C TYR A 314 4.03 17.45 -14.70
N ASN A 315 3.51 18.55 -14.18
CA ASN A 315 3.19 19.72 -15.01
C ASN A 315 4.38 20.23 -15.83
N ASP A 316 5.57 20.25 -15.23
CA ASP A 316 6.78 20.81 -15.85
C ASP A 316 7.92 19.80 -16.04
N ALA A 317 7.71 18.54 -15.67
CA ALA A 317 8.75 17.53 -15.68
C ALA A 317 8.20 16.12 -15.90
N HIS A 318 9.11 15.19 -16.06
CA HIS A 318 8.80 13.76 -15.96
C HIS A 318 9.98 13.05 -15.30
N GLU A 319 9.65 11.98 -14.60
CA GLU A 319 10.63 11.12 -13.95
C GLU A 319 10.39 9.67 -14.30
N THR A 320 11.45 8.96 -14.59
CA THR A 320 11.44 7.52 -14.84
C THR A 320 12.30 6.84 -13.80
N ASP A 321 11.78 5.81 -13.15
CA ASP A 321 12.53 4.91 -12.28
C ASP A 321 12.55 3.50 -12.88
N THR A 322 13.72 2.87 -12.84
CA THR A 322 13.91 1.47 -13.17
C THR A 322 14.46 0.77 -11.94
N GLU A 323 13.66 -0.09 -11.34
CA GLU A 323 14.05 -0.87 -10.15
C GLU A 323 14.30 -2.33 -10.50
N LEU A 324 15.39 -2.89 -9.99
CA LEU A 324 15.62 -4.33 -9.91
C LEU A 324 15.68 -4.73 -8.44
N THR A 325 14.76 -5.58 -7.99
CA THR A 325 14.65 -5.99 -6.61
C THR A 325 14.51 -7.50 -6.47
N PHE A 326 15.04 -8.06 -5.37
CA PHE A 326 14.94 -9.48 -5.07
C PHE A 326 14.50 -9.71 -3.61
N ALA A 327 13.24 -10.06 -3.39
CA ALA A 327 12.73 -10.41 -2.08
C ALA A 327 13.03 -11.88 -1.76
N MET A 328 13.79 -12.13 -0.69
CA MET A 328 14.23 -13.45 -0.26
C MET A 328 13.72 -13.76 1.15
N PRO A 329 12.81 -14.73 1.33
CA PRO A 329 12.40 -15.20 2.66
C PRO A 329 13.57 -15.88 3.38
N LEU A 330 13.82 -15.49 4.63
CA LEU A 330 14.83 -16.07 5.52
C LEU A 330 14.12 -16.73 6.72
N GLY A 331 13.41 -17.83 6.45
CA GLY A 331 12.53 -18.47 7.43
C GLY A 331 11.11 -17.89 7.36
N GLN A 332 10.36 -18.00 8.45
CA GLN A 332 8.92 -17.64 8.47
C GLN A 332 8.67 -16.17 8.86
N TYR A 333 9.65 -15.48 9.43
CA TYR A 333 9.46 -14.14 9.99
C TYR A 333 10.29 -13.06 9.28
N PHE A 334 11.34 -13.45 8.57
CA PHE A 334 12.30 -12.51 8.00
C PHE A 334 12.27 -12.53 6.48
N THR A 335 12.33 -11.35 5.88
CA THR A 335 12.59 -11.17 4.45
C THR A 335 13.75 -10.21 4.27
N LEU A 336 14.72 -10.59 3.42
CA LEU A 336 15.80 -9.74 2.97
C LEU A 336 15.50 -9.30 1.54
N GLN A 337 15.57 -8.00 1.27
CA GLN A 337 15.25 -7.45 -0.04
C GLN A 337 16.27 -6.38 -0.47
N PRO A 338 17.35 -6.75 -1.17
CA PRO A 338 18.16 -5.81 -1.92
C PRO A 338 17.40 -5.24 -3.11
N ALA A 339 17.59 -3.95 -3.38
CA ALA A 339 17.10 -3.29 -4.57
C ALA A 339 18.10 -2.25 -5.09
N ILE A 340 18.07 -2.03 -6.40
CA ILE A 340 18.80 -0.98 -7.09
C ILE A 340 17.84 -0.23 -7.98
N HIS A 341 17.91 1.09 -7.92
CA HIS A 341 17.10 2.01 -8.71
C HIS A 341 17.98 2.85 -9.62
N HIS A 342 17.47 3.11 -10.81
CA HIS A 342 18.03 4.10 -11.72
C HIS A 342 16.96 5.13 -12.03
N TYR A 343 17.10 6.31 -11.42
CA TYR A 343 16.26 7.47 -11.68
C TYR A 343 16.80 8.32 -12.82
N SER A 344 15.87 8.76 -13.68
CA SER A 344 16.15 9.70 -14.76
C SER A 344 15.06 10.76 -14.80
N THR A 345 15.46 11.99 -14.51
CA THR A 345 14.63 13.22 -14.64
C THR A 345 15.21 14.09 -15.76
N SER A 346 14.55 15.21 -16.06
CA SER A 346 15.04 16.20 -17.03
C SER A 346 16.34 16.84 -16.55
N GLY A 347 17.49 16.24 -16.87
CA GLY A 347 18.83 16.77 -16.58
C GLY A 347 19.62 16.03 -15.49
N HIS A 348 19.01 15.14 -14.72
CA HIS A 348 19.66 14.41 -13.64
C HIS A 348 19.44 12.91 -13.78
N LYS A 349 20.50 12.15 -13.50
CA LYS A 349 20.47 10.68 -13.40
C LYS A 349 21.12 10.26 -12.10
N GLN A 350 20.46 9.36 -11.37
CA GLN A 350 20.95 8.88 -10.09
C GLN A 350 20.81 7.36 -10.01
N TRP A 351 21.81 6.72 -9.41
CA TRP A 351 21.77 5.33 -9.01
C TRP A 351 21.61 5.26 -7.50
N LEU A 352 20.56 4.58 -7.05
CA LEU A 352 20.24 4.40 -5.64
C LEU A 352 20.24 2.91 -5.32
N GLY A 353 20.87 2.54 -4.22
CA GLY A 353 20.85 1.18 -3.70
C GLY A 353 20.17 1.13 -2.36
N GLN A 354 19.50 0.02 -2.06
CA GLN A 354 18.95 -0.22 -0.74
C GLN A 354 19.00 -1.70 -0.35
N LEU A 355 19.08 -1.92 0.95
CA LEU A 355 18.99 -3.23 1.55
C LEU A 355 17.94 -3.17 2.66
N ARG A 356 16.82 -3.83 2.42
CA ARG A 356 15.68 -3.89 3.33
C ARG A 356 15.67 -5.22 4.07
N VAL A 357 15.41 -5.15 5.37
CA VAL A 357 15.05 -6.30 6.20
C VAL A 357 13.66 -6.06 6.77
N THR A 358 12.78 -7.00 6.53
CA THR A 358 11.41 -7.00 7.09
C THR A 358 11.29 -8.14 8.09
N VAL A 359 10.70 -7.85 9.23
CA VAL A 359 10.32 -8.82 10.28
C VAL A 359 8.82 -8.71 10.47
N SER A 360 8.08 -9.83 10.38
CA SER A 360 6.63 -9.87 10.59
C SER A 360 6.27 -11.00 11.56
N LEU A 361 5.43 -10.67 12.57
CA LEU A 361 5.01 -11.56 13.66
C LEU A 361 3.49 -11.62 13.73
#